data_300309a5ecf652ced75e3bfd5ae15f2c
#
_entry.id   300309a5ecf652ced75e3bfd5ae15f2c
#
_cell.length_a   1.000
_cell.length_b   1.000
_cell.length_c   1.000
_cell.angle_alpha   90.00
_cell.angle_beta   90.00
_cell.angle_gamma   90.00
#
_symmetry.space_group_name_H-M   'P 1'
#
loop_
_entity.id
_entity.type
_entity.pdbx_description
1 polymer ?
#
loop_
_entity_poly.entity_id
_entity_poly.type
_entity_poly.pdbx_seq_one_letter_code
_entity_poly.pdbx_strand_id
1 'polypeptide(L)'
;MRLLHTSDWHLGKKLNNFDRLEEQRIVMREIVSIADEQNVDMVVVAGDLFDTYNPSSDAQQLLYQTLYELSHDGQRPVIAIAGNHDSPDRVESPEVLAQVSGIFMFGYPNSMPGNAYIHKKFHITQKAQGFMEIQIPGCMAPIRILHTPFTNQERLQAYLGVTEDEEQKALRNQLQKMWQKMADMYCDNAGVNILVAHQFVINNENDTEVKEPDDENAVNVGGTSAIFSYNIPRQIQYTALGHLHQCKKVGDNNIWYSGSPLEYSFAETNQDKFVLVSDIEPNKEPSVNKIHLKSGCKLKRMTFNNILDATNWLVQNRNCWVEL
;
A
#
# COMPACT_ATOMS: atom_id res chain seq x y z
N MET A 1 -0.44 7.36 -18.36
CA MET A 1 -0.05 7.96 -17.09
C MET A 1 0.94 7.04 -16.38
N ARG A 2 1.86 7.61 -15.60
CA ARG A 2 2.87 6.86 -14.84
C ARG A 2 2.54 6.89 -13.36
N LEU A 3 2.39 5.71 -12.76
CA LEU A 3 2.02 5.49 -11.36
C LEU A 3 3.21 4.97 -10.56
N LEU A 4 3.49 5.55 -9.39
CA LEU A 4 4.32 4.91 -8.38
C LEU A 4 3.41 4.22 -7.35
N HIS A 5 3.67 2.95 -7.07
CA HIS A 5 2.97 2.15 -6.08
C HIS A 5 3.95 1.67 -5.00
N THR A 6 3.64 1.97 -3.76
CA THR A 6 4.34 1.56 -2.54
C THR A 6 3.33 1.21 -1.45
N SER A 7 3.71 0.46 -0.43
CA SER A 7 2.84 0.05 0.69
C SER A 7 3.66 -0.36 1.92
N ASP A 8 2.97 -0.70 2.99
CA ASP A 8 3.52 -1.38 4.17
C ASP A 8 4.74 -0.64 4.74
N TRP A 9 4.59 0.69 4.95
CA TRP A 9 5.66 1.54 5.45
C TRP A 9 5.97 1.28 6.92
N HIS A 10 4.96 0.90 7.71
CA HIS A 10 5.06 0.61 9.14
C HIS A 10 5.92 1.62 9.89
N LEU A 11 5.67 2.92 9.66
CA LEU A 11 6.47 3.97 10.28
C LEU A 11 6.40 3.89 11.81
N GLY A 12 7.57 3.86 12.43
CA GLY A 12 7.75 3.65 13.86
C GLY A 12 7.99 2.19 14.27
N LYS A 13 7.99 1.23 13.31
CA LYS A 13 8.31 -0.18 13.58
C LYS A 13 9.73 -0.33 14.10
N LYS A 14 9.85 -1.07 15.19
CA LYS A 14 11.13 -1.43 15.80
C LYS A 14 11.53 -2.85 15.40
N LEU A 15 12.82 -3.11 15.30
CA LEU A 15 13.34 -4.48 15.23
C LEU A 15 13.64 -4.93 16.66
N ASN A 16 12.80 -5.80 17.23
CA ASN A 16 12.80 -6.06 18.68
C ASN A 16 12.66 -4.74 19.47
N ASN A 17 13.71 -4.31 20.17
CA ASN A 17 13.72 -3.05 20.93
C ASN A 17 14.53 -1.93 20.25
N PHE A 18 15.05 -2.18 19.05
CA PHE A 18 15.88 -1.19 18.33
C PHE A 18 15.00 -0.31 17.46
N ASP A 19 15.16 1.00 17.65
CA ASP A 19 14.50 2.01 16.83
C ASP A 19 15.10 2.03 15.42
N ARG A 20 14.23 2.09 14.42
CA ARG A 20 14.63 2.12 13.00
C ARG A 20 14.09 3.37 12.28
N LEU A 21 13.59 4.36 13.00
CA LEU A 21 12.93 5.51 12.39
C LEU A 21 13.87 6.31 11.47
N GLU A 22 15.16 6.44 11.82
CA GLU A 22 16.14 7.10 10.95
C GLU A 22 16.39 6.30 9.67
N GLU A 23 16.40 4.99 9.75
CA GLU A 23 16.50 4.11 8.58
C GLU A 23 15.25 4.24 7.69
N GLN A 24 14.07 4.30 8.32
CA GLN A 24 12.82 4.58 7.61
C GLN A 24 12.84 5.95 6.94
N ARG A 25 13.38 6.97 7.60
CA ARG A 25 13.55 8.31 7.01
C ARG A 25 14.42 8.30 5.75
N ILE A 26 15.48 7.51 5.74
CA ILE A 26 16.38 7.41 4.60
C ILE A 26 15.68 6.74 3.42
N VAL A 27 14.97 5.63 3.64
CA VAL A 27 14.27 4.94 2.56
C VAL A 27 13.06 5.74 2.04
N MET A 28 12.37 6.50 2.89
CA MET A 28 11.30 7.40 2.43
C MET A 28 11.85 8.48 1.47
N ARG A 29 13.01 9.05 1.76
CA ARG A 29 13.69 10.00 0.84
C ARG A 29 14.08 9.34 -0.48
N GLU A 30 14.51 8.07 -0.45
CA GLU A 30 14.80 7.32 -1.68
C GLU A 30 13.53 7.15 -2.51
N ILE A 31 12.38 6.83 -1.90
CA ILE A 31 11.10 6.71 -2.60
C ILE A 31 10.69 8.04 -3.25
N VAL A 32 10.87 9.16 -2.54
CA VAL A 32 10.61 10.51 -3.09
C VAL A 32 11.53 10.79 -4.28
N SER A 33 12.84 10.50 -4.16
CA SER A 33 13.80 10.66 -5.27
C SER A 33 13.41 9.83 -6.49
N ILE A 34 13.02 8.57 -6.29
CA ILE A 34 12.53 7.69 -7.37
C ILE A 34 11.29 8.30 -8.04
N ALA A 35 10.34 8.83 -7.26
CA ALA A 35 9.14 9.45 -7.80
C ALA A 35 9.46 10.63 -8.72
N ASP A 36 10.46 11.44 -8.36
CA ASP A 36 10.91 12.59 -9.13
C ASP A 36 11.74 12.17 -10.35
N GLU A 37 12.71 11.28 -10.18
CA GLU A 37 13.57 10.77 -11.26
C GLU A 37 12.78 10.04 -12.34
N GLN A 38 11.75 9.29 -11.94
CA GLN A 38 10.88 8.56 -12.87
C GLN A 38 9.78 9.45 -13.46
N ASN A 39 9.66 10.72 -13.04
CA ASN A 39 8.63 11.65 -13.49
C ASN A 39 7.23 11.03 -13.36
N VAL A 40 6.88 10.51 -12.19
CA VAL A 40 5.58 9.89 -11.98
C VAL A 40 4.47 10.93 -11.92
N ASP A 41 3.32 10.61 -12.51
CA ASP A 41 2.13 11.49 -12.54
C ASP A 41 1.31 11.39 -11.27
N MET A 42 1.33 10.23 -10.59
CA MET A 42 0.54 9.94 -9.39
C MET A 42 1.26 8.93 -8.50
N VAL A 43 1.04 9.02 -7.19
CA VAL A 43 1.54 8.05 -6.20
C VAL A 43 0.38 7.39 -5.46
N VAL A 44 0.47 6.09 -5.24
CA VAL A 44 -0.40 5.36 -4.32
C VAL A 44 0.40 4.70 -3.21
N VAL A 45 -0.09 4.82 -1.97
CA VAL A 45 0.42 4.14 -0.77
C VAL A 45 -0.66 3.19 -0.29
N ALA A 46 -0.48 1.91 -0.56
CA ALA A 46 -1.54 0.90 -0.41
C ALA A 46 -1.61 0.31 1.02
N GLY A 47 -1.63 1.16 2.04
CA GLY A 47 -1.91 0.78 3.43
C GLY A 47 -0.69 0.50 4.29
N ASP A 48 -0.95 0.25 5.57
CA ASP A 48 0.02 0.09 6.66
C ASP A 48 1.04 1.23 6.69
N LEU A 49 0.49 2.44 6.84
CA LEU A 49 1.27 3.67 6.94
C LEU A 49 2.08 3.69 8.24
N PHE A 50 1.46 3.24 9.33
CA PHE A 50 2.06 3.13 10.67
C PHE A 50 2.14 1.69 11.14
N ASP A 51 3.06 1.42 12.06
CA ASP A 51 3.17 0.09 12.70
C ASP A 51 2.08 -0.18 13.74
N THR A 52 1.47 0.86 14.28
CA THR A 52 0.48 0.74 15.35
C THR A 52 -0.64 1.76 15.24
N TYR A 53 -1.80 1.46 15.84
CA TYR A 53 -2.95 2.36 15.95
C TYR A 53 -2.62 3.71 16.61
N ASN A 54 -1.63 3.75 17.50
CA ASN A 54 -1.15 4.94 18.21
C ASN A 54 0.31 5.24 17.87
N PRO A 55 0.60 5.74 16.67
CA PRO A 55 1.96 6.05 16.25
C PRO A 55 2.57 7.20 17.07
N SER A 56 3.88 7.17 17.25
CA SER A 56 4.62 8.27 17.87
C SER A 56 4.50 9.56 17.03
N SER A 57 4.69 10.72 17.67
CA SER A 57 4.70 12.00 16.95
C SER A 57 5.76 12.05 15.85
N ASP A 58 6.92 11.42 16.07
CA ASP A 58 7.99 11.38 15.08
C ASP A 58 7.64 10.53 13.86
N ALA A 59 6.92 9.40 14.06
CA ALA A 59 6.41 8.60 12.96
C ALA A 59 5.33 9.36 12.17
N GLN A 60 4.43 10.07 12.85
CA GLN A 60 3.42 10.91 12.20
C GLN A 60 4.07 12.04 11.39
N GLN A 61 5.07 12.72 11.98
CA GLN A 61 5.81 13.75 11.27
C GLN A 61 6.49 13.20 10.01
N LEU A 62 7.12 12.04 10.10
CA LEU A 62 7.74 11.39 8.96
C LEU A 62 6.72 11.07 7.87
N LEU A 63 5.54 10.52 8.23
CA LEU A 63 4.48 10.26 7.26
C LEU A 63 4.08 11.52 6.51
N TYR A 64 3.67 12.56 7.23
CA TYR A 64 3.15 13.78 6.61
C TYR A 64 4.19 14.50 5.78
N GLN A 65 5.45 14.53 6.24
CA GLN A 65 6.56 15.09 5.48
C GLN A 65 6.76 14.31 4.18
N THR A 66 6.80 12.97 4.22
CA THR A 66 6.99 12.13 3.04
C THR A 66 5.85 12.28 2.03
N LEU A 67 4.59 12.26 2.50
CA LEU A 67 3.43 12.46 1.63
C LEU A 67 3.45 13.84 0.96
N TYR A 68 3.86 14.89 1.70
CA TYR A 68 3.99 16.23 1.15
C TYR A 68 5.08 16.32 0.09
N GLU A 69 6.27 15.76 0.35
CA GLU A 69 7.36 15.69 -0.62
C GLU A 69 6.94 14.90 -1.87
N LEU A 70 6.26 13.75 -1.70
CA LEU A 70 5.68 12.98 -2.82
C LEU A 70 4.66 13.76 -3.62
N SER A 71 3.92 14.67 -2.99
CA SER A 71 2.93 15.50 -3.70
C SER A 71 3.56 16.56 -4.61
N HIS A 72 4.87 16.76 -4.52
CA HIS A 72 5.61 17.74 -5.31
C HIS A 72 4.93 19.13 -5.27
N ASP A 73 4.79 19.69 -4.06
CA ASP A 73 4.06 20.95 -3.80
C ASP A 73 2.60 20.95 -4.30
N GLY A 74 1.92 19.81 -4.19
CA GLY A 74 0.53 19.64 -4.61
C GLY A 74 0.34 19.53 -6.13
N GLN A 75 1.41 19.24 -6.87
CA GLN A 75 1.35 19.09 -8.34
C GLN A 75 1.06 17.64 -8.76
N ARG A 76 1.36 16.68 -7.87
CA ARG A 76 1.20 15.25 -8.08
C ARG A 76 0.19 14.70 -7.07
N PRO A 77 -0.95 14.15 -7.49
CA PRO A 77 -1.88 13.53 -6.57
C PRO A 77 -1.24 12.34 -5.86
N VAL A 78 -1.42 12.29 -4.53
CA VAL A 78 -0.98 11.19 -3.67
C VAL A 78 -2.20 10.59 -3.00
N ILE A 79 -2.39 9.28 -3.13
CA ILE A 79 -3.49 8.56 -2.52
C ILE A 79 -2.89 7.58 -1.51
N ALA A 80 -3.26 7.73 -0.24
CA ALA A 80 -2.88 6.85 0.84
C ALA A 80 -4.13 6.22 1.46
N ILE A 81 -4.11 4.91 1.66
CA ILE A 81 -5.21 4.20 2.32
C ILE A 81 -4.75 3.61 3.65
N ALA A 82 -5.67 3.37 4.57
CA ALA A 82 -5.35 2.68 5.82
C ALA A 82 -5.18 1.17 5.60
N GLY A 83 -4.15 0.59 6.23
CA GLY A 83 -3.97 -0.85 6.37
C GLY A 83 -4.60 -1.39 7.65
N ASN A 84 -4.27 -2.65 8.01
CA ASN A 84 -4.79 -3.28 9.22
C ASN A 84 -4.12 -2.74 10.51
N HIS A 85 -2.87 -2.28 10.43
CA HIS A 85 -2.15 -1.64 11.53
C HIS A 85 -2.59 -0.20 11.79
N ASP A 86 -3.24 0.44 10.82
CA ASP A 86 -3.64 1.84 10.92
C ASP A 86 -4.97 2.03 11.65
N SER A 87 -5.06 3.12 12.43
CA SER A 87 -6.34 3.65 12.89
C SER A 87 -7.02 4.41 11.75
N PRO A 88 -8.18 3.95 11.24
CA PRO A 88 -8.88 4.63 10.15
C PRO A 88 -9.15 6.11 10.42
N ASP A 89 -9.62 6.43 11.64
CA ASP A 89 -9.93 7.80 12.04
C ASP A 89 -8.70 8.71 12.03
N ARG A 90 -7.52 8.16 12.43
CA ARG A 90 -6.27 8.92 12.41
C ARG A 90 -5.76 9.16 11.00
N VAL A 91 -5.95 8.19 10.11
CA VAL A 91 -5.59 8.33 8.70
C VAL A 91 -6.45 9.44 8.05
N GLU A 92 -7.74 9.52 8.37
CA GLU A 92 -8.61 10.55 7.81
C GLU A 92 -8.53 11.91 8.51
N SER A 93 -8.08 11.94 9.78
CA SER A 93 -8.12 13.19 10.56
C SER A 93 -7.42 14.40 9.90
N PRO A 94 -6.31 14.27 9.15
CA PRO A 94 -5.67 15.39 8.46
C PRO A 94 -6.27 15.72 7.10
N GLU A 95 -7.34 15.06 6.66
CA GLU A 95 -7.90 15.11 5.30
C GLU A 95 -8.02 16.53 4.74
N VAL A 96 -8.62 17.44 5.49
CA VAL A 96 -8.87 18.83 5.02
C VAL A 96 -7.57 19.57 4.69
N LEU A 97 -6.53 19.39 5.51
CA LEU A 97 -5.21 19.99 5.29
C LEU A 97 -4.42 19.24 4.21
N ALA A 98 -4.51 17.92 4.19
CA ALA A 98 -3.82 17.07 3.23
C ALA A 98 -4.30 17.34 1.79
N GLN A 99 -5.60 17.50 1.59
CA GLN A 99 -6.20 17.77 0.27
C GLN A 99 -5.73 19.08 -0.36
N VAL A 100 -5.45 20.10 0.45
CA VAL A 100 -4.86 21.37 -0.07
C VAL A 100 -3.51 21.11 -0.75
N SER A 101 -2.80 20.09 -0.30
CA SER A 101 -1.52 19.66 -0.89
C SER A 101 -1.66 18.50 -1.89
N GLY A 102 -2.88 18.19 -2.36
CA GLY A 102 -3.11 17.11 -3.32
C GLY A 102 -2.97 15.69 -2.75
N ILE A 103 -3.08 15.55 -1.43
CA ILE A 103 -2.96 14.29 -0.73
C ILE A 103 -4.35 13.84 -0.26
N PHE A 104 -4.75 12.64 -0.65
CA PHE A 104 -6.04 12.02 -0.30
C PHE A 104 -5.78 10.83 0.60
N MET A 105 -6.36 10.87 1.80
CA MET A 105 -6.16 9.85 2.83
C MET A 105 -7.50 9.19 3.16
N PHE A 106 -7.59 7.88 2.98
CA PHE A 106 -8.83 7.11 3.19
C PHE A 106 -8.65 6.07 4.27
N GLY A 107 -9.49 6.12 5.29
CA GLY A 107 -9.49 5.19 6.42
C GLY A 107 -10.50 4.05 6.26
N TYR A 108 -11.63 4.32 5.60
CA TYR A 108 -12.75 3.38 5.46
C TYR A 108 -13.09 3.08 4.01
N PRO A 109 -13.67 1.88 3.72
CA PRO A 109 -14.08 1.51 2.36
C PRO A 109 -15.15 2.41 1.75
N ASN A 110 -15.94 3.06 2.58
CA ASN A 110 -16.99 4.00 2.19
C ASN A 110 -16.57 5.47 2.26
N SER A 111 -15.31 5.76 2.54
CA SER A 111 -14.77 7.11 2.53
C SER A 111 -14.98 7.76 1.16
N MET A 112 -15.20 9.04 1.16
CA MET A 112 -15.38 9.83 -0.05
C MET A 112 -14.44 11.03 0.00
N PRO A 113 -13.73 11.34 -1.11
CA PRO A 113 -12.90 12.54 -1.15
C PRO A 113 -13.72 13.78 -0.77
N GLY A 114 -13.14 14.66 0.04
CA GLY A 114 -13.78 15.91 0.43
C GLY A 114 -14.11 16.80 -0.77
N ASN A 115 -14.64 18.00 -0.52
CA ASN A 115 -14.91 18.98 -1.58
C ASN A 115 -13.57 19.52 -2.09
N ALA A 116 -13.16 19.03 -3.25
CA ALA A 116 -11.85 19.31 -3.82
C ALA A 116 -11.64 20.82 -3.98
N TYR A 117 -10.56 21.30 -3.39
CA TYR A 117 -9.95 22.53 -3.86
C TYR A 117 -9.39 22.27 -5.26
N ILE A 118 -9.62 23.19 -6.16
CA ILE A 118 -9.05 23.14 -7.51
C ILE A 118 -7.54 23.30 -7.36
N HIS A 119 -6.80 22.22 -7.44
CA HIS A 119 -5.36 22.29 -7.59
C HIS A 119 -5.04 22.88 -8.97
N LYS A 120 -4.03 23.71 -9.05
CA LYS A 120 -3.62 24.34 -10.33
C LYS A 120 -3.21 23.31 -11.40
N LYS A 121 -2.93 22.07 -10.99
CA LYS A 121 -2.33 21.04 -11.85
C LYS A 121 -3.14 19.76 -12.02
N PHE A 122 -4.20 19.54 -11.24
CA PHE A 122 -5.15 18.45 -11.44
C PHE A 122 -6.47 18.77 -10.74
N HIS A 123 -7.54 18.07 -11.09
CA HIS A 123 -8.83 18.26 -10.44
C HIS A 123 -9.61 16.96 -10.39
N ILE A 124 -10.45 16.81 -9.36
CA ILE A 124 -11.40 15.71 -9.24
C ILE A 124 -12.58 16.03 -10.13
N THR A 125 -12.86 15.18 -11.09
CA THR A 125 -13.99 15.32 -12.04
C THR A 125 -15.23 14.60 -11.54
N GLN A 126 -15.05 13.50 -10.81
CA GLN A 126 -16.14 12.72 -10.23
C GLN A 126 -15.70 12.07 -8.92
N LYS A 127 -16.64 11.89 -7.98
CA LYS A 127 -16.40 11.21 -6.71
C LYS A 127 -17.66 10.49 -6.20
N ALA A 128 -17.43 9.40 -5.48
CA ALA A 128 -18.44 8.63 -4.75
C ALA A 128 -17.78 7.93 -3.55
N GLN A 129 -18.54 7.25 -2.73
CA GLN A 129 -17.98 6.40 -1.68
C GLN A 129 -17.09 5.31 -2.30
N GLY A 130 -15.83 5.22 -1.87
CA GLY A 130 -14.85 4.26 -2.40
C GLY A 130 -14.35 4.55 -3.81
N PHE A 131 -14.65 5.73 -4.37
CA PHE A 131 -14.31 6.09 -5.75
C PHE A 131 -13.94 7.56 -5.93
N MET A 132 -12.95 7.81 -6.79
CA MET A 132 -12.64 9.14 -7.31
C MET A 132 -12.13 9.07 -8.76
N GLU A 133 -12.46 10.09 -9.55
CA GLU A 133 -11.90 10.32 -10.88
C GLU A 133 -11.09 11.62 -10.88
N ILE A 134 -9.87 11.55 -11.37
CA ILE A 134 -8.94 12.68 -11.44
C ILE A 134 -8.56 12.94 -12.89
N GLN A 135 -8.53 14.21 -13.27
CA GLN A 135 -7.91 14.67 -14.50
C GLN A 135 -6.58 15.34 -14.18
N ILE A 136 -5.49 14.81 -14.72
CA ILE A 136 -4.13 15.35 -14.61
C ILE A 136 -3.78 16.02 -15.96
N PRO A 137 -3.27 17.27 -15.98
CA PRO A 137 -2.78 17.90 -17.18
C PRO A 137 -1.67 17.07 -17.84
N GLY A 138 -1.77 16.90 -19.16
CA GLY A 138 -0.85 16.02 -19.89
C GLY A 138 -1.32 14.56 -20.02
N CYS A 139 -2.22 14.10 -19.15
CA CYS A 139 -2.91 12.82 -19.32
C CYS A 139 -4.23 13.08 -20.07
N MET A 140 -4.36 12.56 -21.28
CA MET A 140 -5.56 12.75 -22.09
C MET A 140 -6.79 12.01 -21.55
N ALA A 141 -6.56 10.92 -20.85
CA ALA A 141 -7.62 10.09 -20.29
C ALA A 141 -7.85 10.38 -18.80
N PRO A 142 -9.09 10.30 -18.30
CA PRO A 142 -9.37 10.39 -16.88
C PRO A 142 -8.76 9.20 -16.14
N ILE A 143 -8.32 9.43 -14.92
CA ILE A 143 -7.76 8.41 -14.03
C ILE A 143 -8.82 8.09 -12.98
N ARG A 144 -9.29 6.87 -12.98
CA ARG A 144 -10.36 6.37 -12.12
C ARG A 144 -9.79 5.44 -11.07
N ILE A 145 -10.04 5.75 -9.83
CA ILE A 145 -9.47 5.08 -8.69
C ILE A 145 -10.58 4.55 -7.80
N LEU A 146 -10.67 3.23 -7.71
CA LEU A 146 -11.40 2.56 -6.65
C LEU A 146 -10.42 2.43 -5.47
N HIS A 147 -10.81 2.86 -4.27
CA HIS A 147 -9.98 2.71 -3.08
C HIS A 147 -10.70 1.89 -2.03
N THR A 148 -9.99 0.93 -1.45
CA THR A 148 -10.52 0.04 -0.43
C THR A 148 -9.45 -0.17 0.64
N PRO A 149 -9.42 0.68 1.69
CA PRO A 149 -8.62 0.45 2.87
C PRO A 149 -8.85 -0.94 3.45
N PHE A 150 -8.01 -1.39 4.36
CA PHE A 150 -8.20 -2.67 5.03
C PHE A 150 -9.62 -2.80 5.56
N THR A 151 -10.24 -3.93 5.27
CA THR A 151 -11.66 -4.14 5.46
C THR A 151 -11.90 -5.45 6.18
N ASN A 152 -12.55 -5.35 7.31
CA ASN A 152 -13.18 -6.42 8.04
C ASN A 152 -14.65 -6.06 8.29
N GLN A 153 -15.39 -6.91 8.98
CA GLN A 153 -16.81 -6.67 9.29
C GLN A 153 -17.03 -5.34 10.01
N GLU A 154 -16.20 -5.02 11.00
CA GLU A 154 -16.31 -3.81 11.81
C GLU A 154 -16.10 -2.56 10.95
N ARG A 155 -15.04 -2.52 10.12
CA ARG A 155 -14.73 -1.38 9.24
C ARG A 155 -15.76 -1.20 8.11
N LEU A 156 -16.44 -2.28 7.70
CA LEU A 156 -17.59 -2.19 6.79
C LEU A 156 -18.85 -1.64 7.48
N GLN A 157 -18.87 -1.57 8.81
CA GLN A 157 -20.08 -1.27 9.60
C GLN A 157 -21.26 -2.19 9.22
N ALA A 158 -20.96 -3.42 8.86
CA ALA A 158 -21.93 -4.40 8.40
C ALA A 158 -21.87 -5.64 9.28
N TYR A 159 -22.97 -5.91 9.98
CA TYR A 159 -23.13 -7.18 10.71
C TYR A 159 -23.58 -8.27 9.73
N LEU A 160 -22.75 -9.29 9.53
CA LEU A 160 -23.01 -10.35 8.56
C LEU A 160 -23.86 -11.48 9.14
N GLY A 161 -23.90 -11.63 10.47
CA GLY A 161 -24.82 -12.53 11.18
C GLY A 161 -24.58 -14.03 10.95
N VAL A 162 -23.36 -14.40 10.60
CA VAL A 162 -22.97 -15.74 10.16
C VAL A 162 -21.83 -16.30 11.01
N THR A 163 -21.52 -17.59 10.89
CA THR A 163 -20.36 -18.22 11.54
C THR A 163 -19.04 -17.70 10.96
N GLU A 164 -17.92 -17.91 11.66
CA GLU A 164 -16.61 -17.34 11.29
C GLU A 164 -16.18 -17.74 9.84
N ASP A 165 -16.33 -19.01 9.44
CA ASP A 165 -16.01 -19.47 8.09
C ASP A 165 -16.97 -18.87 7.04
N GLU A 166 -18.25 -18.71 7.38
CA GLU A 166 -19.24 -18.08 6.53
C GLU A 166 -19.05 -16.57 6.44
N GLU A 167 -18.55 -15.96 7.52
CA GLU A 167 -18.22 -14.54 7.60
C GLU A 167 -17.14 -14.14 6.60
N GLN A 168 -16.07 -14.93 6.51
CA GLN A 168 -15.01 -14.71 5.53
C GLN A 168 -15.53 -14.75 4.09
N LYS A 169 -16.35 -15.74 3.76
CA LYS A 169 -16.98 -15.84 2.45
C LYS A 169 -17.96 -14.70 2.18
N ALA A 170 -18.69 -14.28 3.20
CA ALA A 170 -19.63 -13.16 3.09
C ALA A 170 -18.91 -11.83 2.84
N LEU A 171 -17.81 -11.57 3.55
CA LEU A 171 -16.97 -10.38 3.37
C LEU A 171 -16.41 -10.31 1.95
N ARG A 172 -15.80 -11.40 1.46
CA ARG A 172 -15.28 -11.50 0.09
C ARG A 172 -16.38 -11.22 -0.96
N ASN A 173 -17.55 -11.82 -0.80
CA ASN A 173 -18.67 -11.61 -1.71
C ASN A 173 -19.17 -10.16 -1.66
N GLN A 174 -19.15 -9.52 -0.52
CA GLN A 174 -19.56 -8.12 -0.37
C GLN A 174 -18.56 -7.18 -1.04
N LEU A 175 -17.27 -7.39 -0.86
CA LEU A 175 -16.22 -6.62 -1.53
C LEU A 175 -16.31 -6.78 -3.06
N GLN A 176 -16.47 -8.01 -3.54
CA GLN A 176 -16.65 -8.27 -4.97
C GLN A 176 -17.86 -7.51 -5.54
N LYS A 177 -19.02 -7.56 -4.85
CA LYS A 177 -20.22 -6.82 -5.27
C LYS A 177 -20.01 -5.32 -5.27
N MET A 178 -19.33 -4.79 -4.25
CA MET A 178 -19.01 -3.37 -4.13
C MET A 178 -18.10 -2.91 -5.27
N TRP A 179 -16.99 -3.62 -5.52
CA TRP A 179 -16.07 -3.32 -6.61
C TRP A 179 -16.73 -3.43 -7.97
N GLN A 180 -17.50 -4.51 -8.21
CA GLN A 180 -18.18 -4.70 -9.50
C GLN A 180 -19.18 -3.59 -9.76
N LYS A 181 -19.99 -3.22 -8.75
CA LYS A 181 -20.94 -2.11 -8.86
C LYS A 181 -20.24 -0.79 -9.23
N MET A 182 -19.13 -0.47 -8.58
CA MET A 182 -18.38 0.76 -8.89
C MET A 182 -17.73 0.70 -10.27
N ALA A 183 -17.17 -0.45 -10.63
CA ALA A 183 -16.57 -0.64 -11.95
C ALA A 183 -17.62 -0.51 -13.07
N ASP A 184 -18.80 -1.07 -12.90
CA ASP A 184 -19.90 -0.98 -13.87
C ASP A 184 -20.44 0.46 -14.01
N MET A 185 -20.39 1.25 -12.93
CA MET A 185 -20.88 2.64 -12.96
C MET A 185 -19.87 3.62 -13.52
N TYR A 186 -18.58 3.39 -13.31
CA TYR A 186 -17.56 4.42 -13.51
C TYR A 186 -16.41 4.02 -14.43
N CYS A 187 -16.15 2.72 -14.61
CA CYS A 187 -14.98 2.23 -15.35
C CYS A 187 -15.36 1.79 -16.76
N ASP A 188 -14.76 2.40 -17.75
CA ASP A 188 -14.85 2.04 -19.15
C ASP A 188 -13.47 2.03 -19.82
N ASN A 189 -13.41 1.73 -21.10
CA ASN A 189 -12.17 1.65 -21.89
C ASN A 189 -11.58 3.05 -22.25
N ALA A 190 -12.24 4.14 -21.92
CA ALA A 190 -11.76 5.49 -22.22
C ALA A 190 -10.85 6.05 -21.12
N GLY A 191 -10.94 5.51 -19.90
CA GLY A 191 -10.15 5.92 -18.75
C GLY A 191 -9.09 4.91 -18.34
N VAL A 192 -8.19 5.34 -17.46
CA VAL A 192 -7.26 4.47 -16.72
C VAL A 192 -7.96 4.03 -15.43
N ASN A 193 -8.20 2.74 -15.26
CA ASN A 193 -8.97 2.18 -14.15
C ASN A 193 -8.06 1.43 -13.18
N ILE A 194 -7.99 1.91 -11.93
CA ILE A 194 -7.09 1.40 -10.89
C ILE A 194 -7.91 1.01 -9.66
N LEU A 195 -7.57 -0.11 -9.04
CA LEU A 195 -7.98 -0.45 -7.69
C LEU A 195 -6.78 -0.30 -6.75
N VAL A 196 -6.95 0.43 -5.66
CA VAL A 196 -5.97 0.52 -4.55
C VAL A 196 -6.60 -0.16 -3.34
N ALA A 197 -6.00 -1.24 -2.85
CA ALA A 197 -6.57 -2.00 -1.74
C ALA A 197 -5.49 -2.52 -0.78
N HIS A 198 -5.87 -2.65 0.49
CA HIS A 198 -5.02 -3.31 1.49
C HIS A 198 -5.73 -4.56 1.97
N GLN A 199 -5.50 -5.67 1.28
CA GLN A 199 -6.21 -6.93 1.49
C GLN A 199 -5.31 -8.12 1.16
N PHE A 200 -5.58 -9.26 1.81
CA PHE A 200 -4.95 -10.52 1.45
C PHE A 200 -5.58 -11.09 0.18
N VAL A 201 -4.88 -10.96 -0.94
CA VAL A 201 -5.35 -11.42 -2.26
C VAL A 201 -4.43 -12.50 -2.78
N ILE A 202 -4.99 -13.64 -3.16
CA ILE A 202 -4.30 -14.78 -3.78
C ILE A 202 -4.90 -15.10 -5.14
N ASN A 203 -4.21 -15.89 -5.93
CA ASN A 203 -4.70 -16.18 -7.28
C ASN A 203 -6.04 -16.94 -7.27
N ASN A 204 -6.10 -18.03 -6.52
CA ASN A 204 -7.30 -18.85 -6.32
C ASN A 204 -7.14 -19.71 -5.05
N GLU A 205 -8.18 -20.47 -4.69
CA GLU A 205 -8.21 -21.33 -3.51
C GLU A 205 -7.16 -22.43 -3.45
N ASN A 206 -6.49 -22.75 -4.54
CA ASN A 206 -5.42 -23.75 -4.63
C ASN A 206 -4.02 -23.13 -4.46
N ASP A 207 -3.92 -21.80 -4.35
CA ASP A 207 -2.65 -21.08 -4.15
C ASP A 207 -2.23 -21.14 -2.69
N THR A 208 -1.65 -22.28 -2.29
CA THR A 208 -1.19 -22.56 -0.92
C THR A 208 0.23 -22.06 -0.63
N GLU A 209 0.94 -21.54 -1.64
CA GLU A 209 2.30 -21.03 -1.50
C GLU A 209 2.36 -19.65 -0.84
N VAL A 210 1.28 -18.91 -0.89
CA VAL A 210 1.17 -17.59 -0.28
C VAL A 210 0.56 -17.75 1.10
N LYS A 211 1.37 -17.54 2.12
CA LYS A 211 0.90 -17.48 3.51
C LYS A 211 0.89 -16.04 3.96
N GLU A 212 -0.13 -15.70 4.70
CA GLU A 212 -0.16 -14.45 5.45
C GLU A 212 0.95 -14.48 6.50
N PRO A 213 1.76 -13.41 6.65
CA PRO A 213 2.80 -13.35 7.67
C PRO A 213 2.22 -13.54 9.08
N ASP A 214 2.93 -14.28 9.94
CA ASP A 214 2.45 -14.56 11.31
C ASP A 214 2.33 -13.28 12.17
N ASP A 215 3.16 -12.28 11.92
CA ASP A 215 3.13 -10.97 12.57
C ASP A 215 1.92 -10.13 12.11
N GLU A 216 1.40 -10.34 10.91
CA GLU A 216 0.16 -9.71 10.43
C GLU A 216 -1.10 -10.31 11.06
N ASN A 217 -1.05 -11.59 11.43
CA ASN A 217 -2.16 -12.28 12.12
C ASN A 217 -2.39 -11.77 13.55
N ALA A 218 -1.38 -11.17 14.19
CA ALA A 218 -1.45 -10.77 15.60
C ALA A 218 -2.44 -9.62 15.87
N VAL A 219 -2.83 -8.87 14.84
CA VAL A 219 -3.79 -7.74 14.94
C VAL A 219 -5.21 -8.14 14.54
N ASN A 220 -5.36 -9.31 13.93
CA ASN A 220 -6.66 -9.80 13.49
C ASN A 220 -7.26 -10.79 14.48
N VAL A 221 -8.11 -10.29 15.36
CA VAL A 221 -9.10 -11.13 16.03
C VAL A 221 -10.13 -11.52 14.94
N GLY A 222 -9.89 -12.66 14.27
CA GLY A 222 -10.81 -13.19 13.27
C GLY A 222 -10.24 -13.38 11.86
N GLY A 223 -9.01 -13.87 11.67
CA GLY A 223 -8.41 -14.31 10.41
C GLY A 223 -8.73 -13.50 9.14
N THR A 224 -7.74 -13.08 8.38
CA THR A 224 -8.01 -12.41 7.11
C THR A 224 -8.53 -13.40 6.08
N SER A 225 -9.67 -13.07 5.52
CA SER A 225 -10.28 -13.85 4.44
C SER A 225 -9.51 -13.59 3.14
N ALA A 226 -8.91 -14.61 2.57
CA ALA A 226 -8.32 -14.50 1.25
C ALA A 226 -9.37 -14.07 0.21
N ILE A 227 -9.07 -13.00 -0.50
CA ILE A 227 -9.79 -12.57 -1.71
C ILE A 227 -9.09 -13.23 -2.90
N PHE A 228 -9.84 -13.63 -3.90
CA PHE A 228 -9.27 -14.25 -5.08
C PHE A 228 -9.12 -13.25 -6.22
N SER A 229 -8.11 -13.44 -7.07
CA SER A 229 -7.86 -12.55 -8.21
C SER A 229 -9.10 -12.36 -9.10
N TYR A 230 -9.93 -13.37 -9.23
CA TYR A 230 -11.16 -13.33 -10.03
C TYR A 230 -12.32 -12.54 -9.36
N ASN A 231 -12.19 -12.14 -8.09
CA ASN A 231 -13.15 -11.23 -7.44
C ASN A 231 -12.95 -9.77 -7.85
N ILE A 232 -11.79 -9.44 -8.45
CA ILE A 232 -11.48 -8.10 -8.95
C ILE A 232 -12.14 -7.91 -10.31
N PRO A 233 -12.88 -6.79 -10.53
CA PRO A 233 -13.57 -6.54 -11.79
C PRO A 233 -12.61 -6.48 -12.98
N ARG A 234 -13.01 -7.04 -14.12
CA ARG A 234 -12.21 -7.08 -15.35
C ARG A 234 -11.93 -5.68 -15.95
N GLN A 235 -12.74 -4.68 -15.59
CA GLN A 235 -12.56 -3.30 -15.99
C GLN A 235 -11.32 -2.66 -15.35
N ILE A 236 -10.79 -3.25 -14.25
CA ILE A 236 -9.61 -2.76 -13.55
C ILE A 236 -8.36 -3.19 -14.31
N GLN A 237 -7.55 -2.20 -14.75
CA GLN A 237 -6.33 -2.45 -15.50
C GLN A 237 -5.13 -2.72 -14.59
N TYR A 238 -5.10 -2.08 -13.41
CA TYR A 238 -4.03 -2.25 -12.43
C TYR A 238 -4.60 -2.29 -11.02
N THR A 239 -4.17 -3.26 -10.24
CA THR A 239 -4.52 -3.34 -8.82
C THR A 239 -3.26 -3.18 -7.98
N ALA A 240 -3.24 -2.10 -7.18
CA ALA A 240 -2.19 -1.79 -6.23
C ALA A 240 -2.56 -2.36 -4.85
N LEU A 241 -1.84 -3.37 -4.39
CA LEU A 241 -2.06 -4.04 -3.12
C LEU A 241 -0.96 -3.73 -2.10
N GLY A 242 -1.34 -3.57 -0.84
CA GLY A 242 -0.51 -3.74 0.34
C GLY A 242 -0.94 -4.95 1.16
N HIS A 243 -0.34 -5.15 2.33
CA HIS A 243 -0.53 -6.23 3.28
C HIS A 243 0.56 -7.31 3.23
N LEU A 244 1.06 -7.69 2.08
CA LEU A 244 2.21 -8.60 1.98
C LEU A 244 3.50 -7.81 1.82
N HIS A 245 4.47 -8.08 2.70
CA HIS A 245 5.78 -7.39 2.70
C HIS A 245 6.69 -7.80 1.54
N GLN A 246 6.31 -8.83 0.77
CA GLN A 246 7.05 -9.27 -0.41
C GLN A 246 6.48 -8.66 -1.69
N CYS A 247 7.34 -8.08 -2.53
CA CYS A 247 6.94 -7.64 -3.87
C CYS A 247 6.57 -8.83 -4.75
N LYS A 248 5.27 -8.97 -5.07
CA LYS A 248 4.74 -10.15 -5.77
C LYS A 248 3.60 -9.78 -6.73
N LYS A 249 3.57 -10.44 -7.90
CA LYS A 249 2.42 -10.44 -8.80
C LYS A 249 1.45 -11.56 -8.41
N VAL A 250 0.16 -11.30 -8.45
CA VAL A 250 -0.89 -12.29 -8.17
C VAL A 250 -1.52 -12.76 -9.48
N GLY A 251 -1.35 -14.03 -9.81
CA GLY A 251 -1.89 -14.63 -11.03
C GLY A 251 -1.37 -13.97 -12.31
N ASP A 252 -2.17 -14.03 -13.37
CA ASP A 252 -1.81 -13.52 -14.70
C ASP A 252 -2.20 -12.05 -14.90
N ASN A 253 -3.16 -11.55 -14.12
CA ASN A 253 -3.62 -10.16 -14.18
C ASN A 253 -2.59 -9.18 -13.61
N ASN A 254 -2.79 -7.87 -13.85
CA ASN A 254 -1.92 -6.83 -13.28
C ASN A 254 -2.32 -6.47 -11.85
N ILE A 255 -2.28 -7.47 -10.99
CA ILE A 255 -2.52 -7.38 -9.54
C ILE A 255 -1.17 -7.53 -8.86
N TRP A 256 -0.75 -6.51 -8.09
CA TRP A 256 0.59 -6.44 -7.55
C TRP A 256 0.62 -6.02 -6.10
N TYR A 257 1.39 -6.72 -5.30
CA TYR A 257 1.93 -6.24 -4.03
C TYR A 257 3.24 -5.52 -4.30
N SER A 258 3.40 -4.30 -3.79
CA SER A 258 4.69 -3.60 -3.85
C SER A 258 5.67 -4.15 -2.82
N GLY A 259 5.14 -4.65 -1.70
CA GLY A 259 5.90 -5.05 -0.53
C GLY A 259 6.32 -3.87 0.34
N SER A 260 6.85 -4.17 1.52
CA SER A 260 7.39 -3.18 2.45
C SER A 260 8.71 -2.59 1.95
N PRO A 261 9.03 -1.33 2.30
CA PRO A 261 10.27 -0.69 1.86
C PRO A 261 11.54 -1.21 2.56
N LEU A 262 11.39 -1.84 3.72
CA LEU A 262 12.47 -2.45 4.50
C LEU A 262 12.12 -3.89 4.88
N GLU A 263 13.14 -4.70 5.20
CA GLU A 263 12.94 -5.97 5.90
C GLU A 263 12.57 -5.65 7.36
N TYR A 264 11.36 -5.99 7.80
CA TYR A 264 10.85 -5.66 9.14
C TYR A 264 10.98 -6.79 10.16
N SER A 265 11.17 -8.01 9.70
CA SER A 265 11.42 -9.16 10.57
C SER A 265 12.52 -10.05 10.00
N PHE A 266 13.16 -10.86 10.87
CA PHE A 266 14.15 -11.83 10.40
C PHE A 266 13.55 -12.96 9.54
N ALA A 267 12.23 -13.06 9.45
CA ALA A 267 11.55 -13.92 8.48
C ALA A 267 11.69 -13.40 7.04
N GLU A 268 11.93 -12.11 6.86
CA GLU A 268 12.10 -11.44 5.56
C GLU A 268 13.57 -11.39 5.08
N THR A 269 14.49 -12.05 5.81
CA THR A 269 15.91 -12.06 5.45
C THR A 269 16.13 -12.47 4.00
N ASN A 270 16.97 -11.71 3.29
CA ASN A 270 17.28 -11.87 1.87
C ASN A 270 16.14 -11.54 0.90
N GLN A 271 15.12 -10.84 1.34
CA GLN A 271 14.11 -10.28 0.41
C GLN A 271 14.58 -8.92 -0.12
N ASP A 272 14.67 -8.81 -1.44
CA ASP A 272 14.85 -7.50 -2.06
C ASP A 272 13.59 -6.68 -1.98
N LYS A 273 13.73 -5.38 -1.68
CA LYS A 273 12.65 -4.43 -1.51
C LYS A 273 12.54 -3.50 -2.71
N PHE A 274 11.30 -3.17 -3.09
CA PHE A 274 11.01 -2.44 -4.32
C PHE A 274 9.91 -1.41 -4.12
N VAL A 275 9.88 -0.43 -5.00
CA VAL A 275 8.66 0.27 -5.38
C VAL A 275 8.31 -0.11 -6.82
N LEU A 276 7.03 -0.04 -7.18
CA LEU A 276 6.58 -0.35 -8.53
C LEU A 276 6.29 0.94 -9.29
N VAL A 277 6.84 1.07 -10.49
CA VAL A 277 6.52 2.16 -11.41
C VAL A 277 5.82 1.57 -12.62
N SER A 278 4.58 1.97 -12.84
CA SER A 278 3.71 1.39 -13.87
C SER A 278 3.28 2.44 -14.88
N ASP A 279 3.52 2.17 -16.16
CA ASP A 279 2.94 2.95 -17.26
C ASP A 279 1.60 2.34 -17.65
N ILE A 280 0.52 3.13 -17.49
CA ILE A 280 -0.85 2.67 -17.70
C ILE A 280 -1.53 3.59 -18.72
N GLU A 281 -2.08 3.00 -19.78
CA GLU A 281 -2.85 3.68 -20.81
C GLU A 281 -4.24 3.05 -20.92
N PRO A 282 -5.28 3.83 -21.33
CA PRO A 282 -6.61 3.28 -21.52
C PRO A 282 -6.61 2.06 -22.45
N ASN A 283 -7.33 1.02 -22.06
CA ASN A 283 -7.51 -0.20 -22.85
C ASN A 283 -6.21 -0.89 -23.31
N LYS A 284 -5.11 -0.66 -22.58
CA LYS A 284 -3.85 -1.37 -22.79
C LYS A 284 -3.40 -2.08 -21.52
N GLU A 285 -2.61 -3.11 -21.70
CA GLU A 285 -1.97 -3.80 -20.58
C GLU A 285 -0.90 -2.88 -19.97
N PRO A 286 -0.89 -2.70 -18.63
CA PRO A 286 0.12 -1.90 -17.94
C PRO A 286 1.52 -2.49 -18.06
N SER A 287 2.52 -1.62 -18.25
CA SER A 287 3.93 -1.98 -18.14
C SER A 287 4.41 -1.70 -16.71
N VAL A 288 4.82 -2.73 -15.98
CA VAL A 288 5.21 -2.64 -14.57
C VAL A 288 6.71 -2.85 -14.41
N ASN A 289 7.40 -1.85 -13.86
CA ASN A 289 8.81 -1.87 -13.57
C ASN A 289 9.05 -1.92 -12.05
N LYS A 290 9.85 -2.88 -11.59
CA LYS A 290 10.31 -2.97 -10.21
C LYS A 290 11.57 -2.10 -10.05
N ILE A 291 11.50 -1.08 -9.21
CA ILE A 291 12.66 -0.25 -8.87
C ILE A 291 13.16 -0.70 -7.50
N HIS A 292 14.39 -1.22 -7.48
CA HIS A 292 15.00 -1.74 -6.27
C HIS A 292 15.35 -0.61 -5.29
N LEU A 293 14.93 -0.75 -4.04
CA LEU A 293 15.31 0.13 -2.94
C LEU A 293 16.67 -0.29 -2.39
N LYS A 294 17.60 0.65 -2.35
CA LYS A 294 18.99 0.43 -1.94
C LYS A 294 19.27 0.88 -0.52
N SER A 295 18.40 1.73 0.03
CA SER A 295 18.50 2.23 1.39
C SER A 295 18.07 1.17 2.40
N GLY A 296 18.53 1.36 3.63
CA GLY A 296 18.23 0.47 4.73
C GLY A 296 19.31 -0.60 4.97
N CYS A 297 19.30 -1.13 6.19
CA CYS A 297 20.22 -2.19 6.60
C CYS A 297 19.57 -3.55 6.35
N LYS A 298 20.28 -4.44 5.66
CA LYS A 298 19.81 -5.82 5.46
C LYS A 298 19.78 -6.59 6.78
N LEU A 299 18.79 -7.47 6.94
CA LEU A 299 18.74 -8.40 8.06
C LEU A 299 19.50 -9.68 7.71
N LYS A 300 20.23 -10.23 8.67
CA LYS A 300 21.00 -11.47 8.49
C LYS A 300 20.84 -12.41 9.68
N ARG A 301 20.64 -13.69 9.43
CA ARG A 301 20.74 -14.74 10.43
C ARG A 301 22.06 -15.46 10.24
N MET A 302 22.85 -15.55 11.30
CA MET A 302 24.16 -16.15 11.28
C MET A 302 24.35 -17.09 12.48
N THR A 303 25.06 -18.19 12.28
CA THR A 303 25.43 -19.08 13.33
C THR A 303 26.95 -19.24 13.33
N PHE A 304 27.56 -19.13 14.52
CA PHE A 304 29.01 -19.23 14.68
C PHE A 304 29.34 -20.30 15.72
N ASN A 305 30.50 -20.99 15.55
CA ASN A 305 30.94 -21.98 16.48
C ASN A 305 31.56 -21.39 17.76
N ASN A 306 31.96 -20.13 17.73
CA ASN A 306 32.54 -19.44 18.86
C ASN A 306 32.38 -17.91 18.77
N ILE A 307 32.60 -17.24 19.89
CA ILE A 307 32.45 -15.78 20.02
C ILE A 307 33.45 -15.00 19.16
N LEU A 308 34.68 -15.51 19.00
CA LEU A 308 35.73 -14.81 18.24
C LEU A 308 35.36 -14.70 16.77
N ASP A 309 34.85 -15.78 16.18
CA ASP A 309 34.40 -15.81 14.79
C ASP A 309 33.22 -14.85 14.59
N ALA A 310 32.24 -14.86 15.52
CA ALA A 310 31.11 -13.92 15.51
C ALA A 310 31.61 -12.45 15.57
N THR A 311 32.51 -12.14 16.48
CA THR A 311 33.05 -10.78 16.65
C THR A 311 33.79 -10.33 15.41
N ASN A 312 34.66 -11.17 14.84
CA ASN A 312 35.41 -10.86 13.62
C ASN A 312 34.47 -10.59 12.44
N TRP A 313 33.41 -11.39 12.29
CA TRP A 313 32.43 -11.19 11.25
C TRP A 313 31.65 -9.88 11.44
N LEU A 314 31.19 -9.57 12.64
CA LEU A 314 30.47 -8.32 12.96
C LEU A 314 31.29 -7.08 12.66
N VAL A 315 32.59 -7.09 12.96
CA VAL A 315 33.51 -5.97 12.63
C VAL A 315 33.56 -5.68 11.13
N GLN A 316 33.46 -6.73 10.29
CA GLN A 316 33.50 -6.63 8.82
C GLN A 316 32.13 -6.31 8.21
N ASN A 317 31.02 -6.54 8.93
CA ASN A 317 29.65 -6.42 8.43
C ASN A 317 28.83 -5.39 9.26
N ARG A 318 29.29 -4.14 9.35
CA ARG A 318 28.69 -3.12 10.21
C ARG A 318 27.36 -2.54 9.71
N ASN A 319 27.01 -2.78 8.43
CA ASN A 319 25.82 -2.19 7.79
C ASN A 319 24.68 -3.20 7.67
N CYS A 320 24.48 -4.04 8.69
CA CYS A 320 23.36 -4.99 8.74
C CYS A 320 22.92 -5.22 10.18
N TRP A 321 21.67 -5.58 10.34
CA TRP A 321 21.14 -6.14 11.58
C TRP A 321 21.37 -7.66 11.60
N VAL A 322 21.81 -8.19 12.72
CA VAL A 322 22.18 -9.60 12.80
C VAL A 322 21.50 -10.28 13.97
N GLU A 323 20.85 -11.41 13.70
CA GLU A 323 20.43 -12.40 14.68
C GLU A 323 21.50 -13.51 14.72
N LEU A 324 22.08 -13.75 15.92
CA LEU A 324 23.14 -14.72 16.15
C LEU A 324 22.60 -15.99 16.79
#